data_e7672cad52f0ab19c856dea3e7eafa87
#
_entry.id   e7672cad52f0ab19c856dea3e7eafa87
#
_cell.length_a   1.000
_cell.length_b   1.000
_cell.length_c   1.000
_cell.angle_alpha   90.00
_cell.angle_beta   90.00
_cell.angle_gamma   90.00
#
_symmetry.space_group_name_H-M   'P 1'
#
loop_
_entity.id
_entity.type
_entity.pdbx_description
1 polymer ?
#
loop_
_entity_poly.entity_id
_entity_poly.type
_entity_poly.pdbx_seq_one_letter_code
_entity_poly.pdbx_strand_id
1 'polypeptide(L)'
;MFTFNRLVDFQEFDPLCHFMSQRYRYSNNEFRTKGSLMYPKQAKPVSAKTLVIDLLSTMPARHPVPVGALVRAAALFGIGENSMRVALARLRSSASIESDTRGFYRLSRKAQPVNRKVRSWPTLEQGVCDWDGSYLAVETSGLPRRDRRAAKVRDRALRLLGFERLSPALMVRPNNLVGGATTCRERLVELGFAPTPVLFQLNDLDPKLEQRARNLWATADLEARYAETRANLERSTARLPERSLDEAMAESFQIGGEAVRQLVLDPLLPKEIIDTAARSAVVEVMRQYDRVGREAWKQWAGASVELERSPVDMGTLDSVPSEVPGLASR
;
A
#
# COMPACT_ATOMS: atom_id res chain seq x y z
N MET A 1 -33.23 25.95 17.27
CA MET A 1 -32.30 26.15 18.38
C MET A 1 -32.02 24.79 18.99
N PHE A 2 -31.07 24.07 18.48
CA PHE A 2 -30.30 22.99 19.12
C PHE A 2 -29.22 22.57 18.15
N THR A 3 -28.03 23.07 18.44
CA THR A 3 -26.77 22.74 17.81
C THR A 3 -26.39 21.30 18.18
N PHE A 4 -26.24 20.42 17.19
CA PHE A 4 -25.57 19.14 17.38
C PHE A 4 -24.24 19.16 16.60
N ASN A 5 -23.25 19.69 17.29
CA ASN A 5 -21.85 19.56 16.92
C ASN A 5 -21.39 18.19 17.39
N ARG A 6 -21.38 17.18 16.54
CA ARG A 6 -20.63 15.94 16.75
C ARG A 6 -19.46 15.94 15.79
N LEU A 7 -18.33 16.36 16.33
CA LEU A 7 -17.01 16.01 15.82
C LEU A 7 -16.92 14.47 15.73
N VAL A 8 -17.12 13.94 14.55
CA VAL A 8 -16.74 12.57 14.25
C VAL A 8 -15.23 12.58 14.05
N ASP A 9 -14.54 11.90 14.95
CA ASP A 9 -13.10 11.75 14.99
C ASP A 9 -12.61 11.05 13.71
N PHE A 10 -12.17 11.82 12.72
CA PHE A 10 -11.64 11.34 11.43
C PHE A 10 -10.17 10.91 11.52
N GLN A 11 -9.70 10.48 12.69
CA GLN A 11 -8.29 10.11 12.91
C GLN A 11 -7.84 8.80 12.26
N GLU A 12 -8.72 8.01 11.65
CA GLU A 12 -8.38 6.65 11.19
C GLU A 12 -8.36 6.43 9.67
N PHE A 13 -8.47 7.44 8.82
CA PHE A 13 -8.84 7.18 7.44
C PHE A 13 -7.89 7.74 6.37
N ASP A 14 -6.65 7.21 6.36
CA ASP A 14 -5.82 7.21 5.16
C ASP A 14 -5.38 5.75 4.87
N PRO A 15 -5.87 5.11 3.80
CA PRO A 15 -5.50 3.72 3.46
C PRO A 15 -4.00 3.53 3.33
N LEU A 16 -3.27 4.57 2.91
CA LEU A 16 -1.82 4.56 2.82
C LEU A 16 -1.14 4.99 4.12
N CYS A 17 -1.79 5.79 4.96
CA CYS A 17 -1.27 6.05 6.29
C CYS A 17 -1.27 4.78 7.14
N HIS A 18 -2.26 3.91 6.97
CA HIS A 18 -2.27 2.58 7.60
C HIS A 18 -1.23 1.65 6.95
N PHE A 19 -1.10 1.70 5.63
CA PHE A 19 -0.04 1.05 4.85
C PHE A 19 1.36 1.50 5.32
N MET A 20 1.53 2.77 5.69
CA MET A 20 2.82 3.36 6.04
C MET A 20 3.10 3.45 7.56
N SER A 21 2.09 3.62 8.41
CA SER A 21 2.29 3.93 9.83
C SER A 21 2.71 2.72 10.68
N GLN A 22 2.51 1.50 10.21
CA GLN A 22 2.82 0.31 11.01
C GLN A 22 4.30 -0.01 11.18
N ARG A 23 5.21 0.56 10.36
CA ARG A 23 6.66 0.30 10.47
C ARG A 23 7.53 1.48 10.94
N TYR A 24 7.07 2.72 10.83
CA TYR A 24 7.90 3.87 11.22
C TYR A 24 7.88 4.23 12.72
N ARG A 25 7.04 3.61 13.54
CA ARG A 25 7.08 3.79 15.00
C ARG A 25 8.20 3.02 15.71
N TYR A 26 8.92 2.15 15.01
CA TYR A 26 9.95 1.29 15.63
C TYR A 26 11.39 1.72 15.40
N SER A 27 11.65 2.82 14.70
CA SER A 27 13.02 3.20 14.32
C SER A 27 13.80 4.01 15.36
N ASN A 28 13.21 4.51 16.44
CA ASN A 28 13.92 5.44 17.31
C ASN A 28 14.24 4.97 18.74
N ASN A 29 13.95 3.76 19.19
CA ASN A 29 14.24 3.45 20.61
C ASN A 29 14.61 2.01 21.02
N GLU A 30 14.91 1.07 20.12
CA GLU A 30 15.28 -0.31 20.55
C GLU A 30 16.46 -0.94 19.82
N PHE A 31 17.55 -0.19 19.58
CA PHE A 31 18.86 -0.78 19.29
C PHE A 31 19.82 -0.56 20.47
N ARG A 32 19.45 -1.11 21.62
CA ARG A 32 20.41 -1.43 22.70
C ARG A 32 19.93 -2.69 23.41
N THR A 33 20.48 -3.82 23.09
CA THR A 33 21.04 -4.88 23.95
C THR A 33 20.98 -6.27 23.30
N LYS A 34 22.18 -6.88 23.23
CA LYS A 34 22.55 -8.31 23.39
C LYS A 34 21.86 -9.37 22.52
N GLY A 35 22.73 -9.99 21.70
CA GLY A 35 22.73 -11.35 21.18
C GLY A 35 21.61 -12.28 21.66
N SER A 36 20.68 -12.55 20.76
CA SER A 36 19.85 -13.75 20.79
C SER A 36 19.44 -14.04 19.34
N LEU A 37 19.61 -15.27 18.93
CA LEU A 37 19.07 -15.82 17.68
C LEU A 37 17.57 -15.48 17.61
N MET A 38 17.22 -14.45 16.84
CA MET A 38 15.82 -14.04 16.65
C MET A 38 15.18 -14.91 15.59
N TYR A 39 14.22 -15.73 16.01
CA TYR A 39 13.18 -16.26 15.13
C TYR A 39 12.60 -15.15 14.26
N PRO A 40 12.23 -15.43 12.99
CA PRO A 40 11.60 -14.42 12.14
C PRO A 40 10.36 -13.88 12.85
N LYS A 41 10.32 -12.57 13.12
CA LYS A 41 9.14 -11.88 13.65
C LYS A 41 7.96 -12.26 12.73
N GLN A 42 6.95 -12.93 13.29
CA GLN A 42 5.72 -13.27 12.57
C GLN A 42 5.21 -12.03 11.85
N ALA A 43 4.97 -12.15 10.54
CA ALA A 43 4.38 -11.11 9.75
C ALA A 43 3.09 -10.64 10.44
N LYS A 44 2.91 -9.33 10.61
CA LYS A 44 1.70 -8.81 11.25
C LYS A 44 0.48 -9.27 10.47
N PRO A 45 -0.58 -9.72 11.17
CA PRO A 45 -1.79 -10.19 10.50
C PRO A 45 -2.34 -9.10 9.57
N VAL A 46 -2.72 -9.50 8.36
CA VAL A 46 -3.31 -8.60 7.36
C VAL A 46 -4.65 -8.10 7.89
N SER A 47 -4.87 -6.79 7.93
CA SER A 47 -6.17 -6.24 8.32
C SER A 47 -7.17 -6.30 7.16
N ALA A 48 -8.47 -6.46 7.44
CA ALA A 48 -9.52 -6.44 6.43
C ALA A 48 -9.44 -5.20 5.52
N LYS A 49 -9.11 -4.06 6.09
CA LYS A 49 -8.98 -2.78 5.38
C LYS A 49 -7.78 -2.79 4.42
N THR A 50 -6.62 -3.27 4.87
CA THR A 50 -5.42 -3.40 4.05
C THR A 50 -5.69 -4.36 2.90
N LEU A 51 -6.27 -5.53 3.20
CA LEU A 51 -6.60 -6.54 2.21
C LEU A 51 -7.50 -5.99 1.09
N VAL A 52 -8.57 -5.27 1.43
CA VAL A 52 -9.48 -4.67 0.42
C VAL A 52 -8.72 -3.71 -0.48
N ILE A 53 -7.93 -2.80 0.09
CA ILE A 53 -7.19 -1.81 -0.71
C ILE A 53 -6.16 -2.49 -1.62
N ASP A 54 -5.41 -3.45 -1.10
CA ASP A 54 -4.37 -4.14 -1.85
C ASP A 54 -4.99 -4.98 -2.98
N LEU A 55 -6.07 -5.73 -2.72
CA LEU A 55 -6.80 -6.46 -3.75
C LEU A 55 -7.35 -5.54 -4.86
N LEU A 56 -8.01 -4.44 -4.48
CA LEU A 56 -8.53 -3.48 -5.46
C LEU A 56 -7.41 -2.74 -6.21
N SER A 57 -6.21 -2.62 -5.63
CA SER A 57 -5.05 -2.01 -6.28
C SER A 57 -4.46 -2.87 -7.38
N THR A 58 -4.59 -4.19 -7.29
CA THR A 58 -4.11 -5.12 -8.32
C THR A 58 -5.04 -5.18 -9.54
N MET A 59 -6.31 -4.82 -9.37
CA MET A 59 -7.31 -4.86 -10.44
C MET A 59 -7.24 -3.62 -11.33
N PRO A 60 -7.47 -3.76 -12.65
CA PRO A 60 -7.64 -2.61 -13.52
C PRO A 60 -8.81 -1.73 -13.05
N ALA A 61 -8.67 -0.41 -13.13
CA ALA A 61 -9.67 0.55 -12.63
C ALA A 61 -11.08 0.35 -13.21
N ARG A 62 -11.19 -0.28 -14.38
CA ARG A 62 -12.47 -0.58 -15.06
C ARG A 62 -13.09 -1.92 -14.66
N HIS A 63 -12.41 -2.74 -13.86
CA HIS A 63 -12.94 -4.04 -13.44
C HIS A 63 -13.25 -4.01 -11.94
N PRO A 64 -14.49 -3.64 -11.57
CA PRO A 64 -14.90 -3.67 -10.18
C PRO A 64 -14.99 -5.12 -9.69
N VAL A 65 -14.70 -5.34 -8.41
CA VAL A 65 -14.64 -6.66 -7.77
C VAL A 65 -15.92 -6.89 -6.98
N PRO A 66 -16.61 -8.03 -7.17
CA PRO A 66 -17.81 -8.34 -6.41
C PRO A 66 -17.48 -8.60 -4.93
N VAL A 67 -18.38 -8.22 -4.03
CA VAL A 67 -18.21 -8.39 -2.57
C VAL A 67 -17.93 -9.86 -2.21
N GLY A 68 -18.56 -10.82 -2.86
CA GLY A 68 -18.33 -12.24 -2.62
C GLY A 68 -16.88 -12.65 -2.84
N ALA A 69 -16.22 -12.16 -3.91
CA ALA A 69 -14.80 -12.43 -4.16
C ALA A 69 -13.90 -11.81 -3.07
N LEU A 70 -14.22 -10.60 -2.59
CA LEU A 70 -13.49 -9.97 -1.49
C LEU A 70 -13.64 -10.75 -0.18
N VAL A 71 -14.83 -11.27 0.12
CA VAL A 71 -15.10 -12.09 1.31
C VAL A 71 -14.37 -13.42 1.22
N ARG A 72 -14.41 -14.11 0.06
CA ARG A 72 -13.65 -15.37 -0.13
C ARG A 72 -12.15 -15.16 0.03
N ALA A 73 -11.60 -14.12 -0.60
CA ALA A 73 -10.19 -13.78 -0.43
C ALA A 73 -9.84 -13.47 1.04
N ALA A 74 -10.76 -12.84 1.80
CA ALA A 74 -10.55 -12.55 3.21
C ALA A 74 -10.46 -13.81 4.08
N ALA A 75 -11.21 -14.85 3.73
CA ALA A 75 -11.18 -16.12 4.45
C ALA A 75 -9.78 -16.78 4.44
N LEU A 76 -8.99 -16.60 3.36
CA LEU A 76 -7.61 -17.07 3.27
C LEU A 76 -6.70 -16.47 4.35
N PHE A 77 -7.06 -15.31 4.88
CA PHE A 77 -6.33 -14.59 5.93
C PHE A 77 -7.00 -14.69 7.29
N GLY A 78 -7.99 -15.59 7.46
CA GLY A 78 -8.75 -15.73 8.70
C GLY A 78 -9.65 -14.53 9.02
N ILE A 79 -9.97 -13.69 8.03
CA ILE A 79 -10.80 -12.50 8.21
C ILE A 79 -12.27 -12.86 7.94
N GLY A 80 -13.08 -12.83 8.99
CA GLY A 80 -14.50 -13.13 8.89
C GLY A 80 -15.31 -12.09 8.10
N GLU A 81 -16.44 -12.53 7.54
CA GLU A 81 -17.32 -11.73 6.70
C GLU A 81 -17.76 -10.42 7.36
N ASN A 82 -18.14 -10.43 8.64
CA ASN A 82 -18.51 -9.22 9.34
C ASN A 82 -17.39 -8.17 9.40
N SER A 83 -16.16 -8.62 9.67
CA SER A 83 -14.99 -7.73 9.65
C SER A 83 -14.75 -7.13 8.27
N MET A 84 -14.95 -7.91 7.22
CA MET A 84 -14.86 -7.46 5.83
C MET A 84 -15.96 -6.44 5.51
N ARG A 85 -17.21 -6.69 5.86
CA ARG A 85 -18.34 -5.76 5.64
C ARG A 85 -18.12 -4.43 6.36
N VAL A 86 -17.63 -4.47 7.61
CA VAL A 86 -17.28 -3.26 8.37
C VAL A 86 -16.13 -2.49 7.70
N ALA A 87 -15.11 -3.19 7.21
CA ALA A 87 -13.99 -2.56 6.50
C ALA A 87 -14.46 -1.88 5.20
N LEU A 88 -15.31 -2.54 4.40
CA LEU A 88 -15.89 -2.00 3.18
C LEU A 88 -16.74 -0.73 3.47
N ALA A 89 -17.59 -0.78 4.49
CA ALA A 89 -18.41 0.37 4.88
C ALA A 89 -17.53 1.58 5.29
N ARG A 90 -16.50 1.35 6.09
CA ARG A 90 -15.53 2.38 6.51
C ARG A 90 -14.73 2.94 5.34
N LEU A 91 -14.26 2.10 4.42
CA LEU A 91 -13.52 2.52 3.23
C LEU A 91 -14.40 3.35 2.28
N ARG A 92 -15.67 3.01 2.15
CA ARG A 92 -16.64 3.77 1.36
C ARG A 92 -16.95 5.13 2.00
N SER A 93 -17.20 5.18 3.30
CA SER A 93 -17.45 6.46 4.01
C SER A 93 -16.26 7.41 3.98
N SER A 94 -15.02 6.90 3.87
CA SER A 94 -13.82 7.72 3.69
C SER A 94 -13.54 8.09 2.23
N ALA A 95 -14.42 7.70 1.31
CA ALA A 95 -14.22 7.85 -0.13
C ALA A 95 -12.89 7.25 -0.64
N SER A 96 -12.44 6.15 -0.03
CA SER A 96 -11.27 5.39 -0.51
C SER A 96 -11.67 4.39 -1.60
N ILE A 97 -12.87 3.84 -1.50
CA ILE A 97 -13.49 2.96 -2.49
C ILE A 97 -14.87 3.46 -2.87
N GLU A 98 -15.35 3.02 -4.02
CA GLU A 98 -16.70 3.22 -4.53
C GLU A 98 -17.36 1.86 -4.73
N SER A 99 -18.68 1.80 -4.58
CA SER A 99 -19.48 0.63 -4.93
C SER A 99 -20.61 1.01 -5.85
N ASP A 100 -20.97 0.11 -6.76
CA ASP A 100 -22.21 0.22 -7.55
C ASP A 100 -23.41 -0.41 -6.82
N THR A 101 -24.58 -0.35 -7.45
CA THR A 101 -25.83 -0.91 -6.92
C THR A 101 -25.84 -2.44 -6.84
N ARG A 102 -24.92 -3.12 -7.53
CA ARG A 102 -24.82 -4.59 -7.58
C ARG A 102 -23.82 -5.16 -6.57
N GLY A 103 -23.23 -4.31 -5.72
CA GLY A 103 -22.26 -4.75 -4.72
C GLY A 103 -20.86 -5.02 -5.28
N PHE A 104 -20.49 -4.38 -6.38
CA PHE A 104 -19.14 -4.39 -6.93
C PHE A 104 -18.36 -3.20 -6.42
N TYR A 105 -17.09 -3.40 -6.06
CA TYR A 105 -16.22 -2.41 -5.46
C TYR A 105 -15.00 -2.09 -6.33
N ARG A 106 -14.58 -0.84 -6.30
CA ARG A 106 -13.36 -0.36 -6.95
C ARG A 106 -12.71 0.76 -6.13
N LEU A 107 -11.45 1.04 -6.39
CA LEU A 107 -10.81 2.24 -5.83
C LEU A 107 -11.48 3.51 -6.35
N SER A 108 -11.72 4.46 -5.45
CA SER A 108 -12.32 5.75 -5.80
C SER A 108 -11.37 6.61 -6.66
N ARG A 109 -11.92 7.61 -7.33
CA ARG A 109 -11.10 8.61 -8.06
C ARG A 109 -10.05 9.26 -7.16
N LYS A 110 -10.36 9.51 -5.89
CA LYS A 110 -9.44 10.07 -4.90
C LYS A 110 -8.25 9.16 -4.60
N ALA A 111 -8.42 7.85 -4.65
CA ALA A 111 -7.36 6.87 -4.40
C ALA A 111 -6.48 6.61 -5.65
N GLN A 112 -6.93 6.99 -6.85
CA GLN A 112 -6.22 6.69 -8.10
C GLN A 112 -4.79 7.23 -8.19
N PRO A 113 -4.46 8.49 -7.79
CA PRO A 113 -3.09 8.99 -7.89
C PRO A 113 -2.09 8.13 -7.13
N VAL A 114 -2.46 7.73 -5.92
CA VAL A 114 -1.64 6.84 -5.10
C VAL A 114 -1.57 5.44 -5.71
N ASN A 115 -2.68 4.92 -6.22
CA ASN A 115 -2.69 3.63 -6.89
C ASN A 115 -1.82 3.61 -8.14
N ARG A 116 -1.77 4.71 -8.91
CA ARG A 116 -0.82 4.84 -10.04
C ARG A 116 0.63 4.71 -9.56
N LYS A 117 0.97 5.39 -8.46
CA LYS A 117 2.31 5.26 -7.86
C LYS A 117 2.59 3.82 -7.39
N VAL A 118 1.62 3.14 -6.77
CA VAL A 118 1.76 1.72 -6.39
C VAL A 118 2.01 0.86 -7.63
N ARG A 119 1.22 1.02 -8.67
CA ARG A 119 1.33 0.20 -9.90
C ARG A 119 2.55 0.50 -10.76
N SER A 120 3.24 1.62 -10.56
CA SER A 120 4.45 1.96 -11.30
C SER A 120 5.72 1.27 -10.80
N TRP A 121 5.64 0.43 -9.74
CA TRP A 121 6.82 -0.24 -9.21
C TRP A 121 7.63 -1.06 -10.25
N PRO A 122 7.03 -1.71 -11.28
CA PRO A 122 7.80 -2.49 -12.24
C PRO A 122 8.72 -1.62 -13.14
N THR A 123 8.39 -0.35 -13.27
CA THR A 123 9.11 0.62 -14.12
C THR A 123 9.70 1.79 -13.32
N LEU A 124 9.83 1.63 -11.99
CA LEU A 124 10.24 2.74 -11.11
C LEU A 124 11.60 3.34 -11.50
N GLU A 125 12.51 2.52 -12.03
CA GLU A 125 13.85 2.95 -12.45
C GLU A 125 13.83 3.78 -13.75
N GLN A 126 12.80 3.66 -14.57
CA GLN A 126 12.60 4.52 -15.75
C GLN A 126 12.24 5.96 -15.36
N GLY A 127 11.85 6.17 -14.11
CA GLY A 127 11.50 7.48 -13.56
C GLY A 127 12.69 8.25 -13.00
N VAL A 128 13.93 7.73 -13.11
CA VAL A 128 15.15 8.40 -12.63
C VAL A 128 16.10 8.72 -13.77
N CYS A 129 16.92 9.74 -13.57
CA CYS A 129 18.01 10.16 -14.44
C CYS A 129 19.30 10.34 -13.64
N ASP A 130 20.40 10.58 -14.34
CA ASP A 130 21.66 10.90 -13.67
C ASP A 130 21.51 12.16 -12.82
N TRP A 131 22.16 12.14 -11.67
CA TRP A 131 22.12 13.22 -10.72
C TRP A 131 23.25 14.20 -10.98
N ASP A 132 22.89 15.48 -11.11
CA ASP A 132 23.82 16.58 -11.37
C ASP A 132 24.41 17.22 -10.09
N GLY A 133 24.15 16.64 -8.92
CA GLY A 133 24.57 17.18 -7.62
C GLY A 133 23.54 18.15 -7.03
N SER A 134 22.52 18.58 -7.75
CA SER A 134 21.50 19.48 -7.25
C SER A 134 20.40 18.74 -6.46
N TYR A 135 19.66 19.49 -5.65
CA TYR A 135 18.52 18.99 -4.91
C TYR A 135 17.24 19.71 -5.34
N LEU A 136 16.11 19.02 -5.25
CA LEU A 136 14.79 19.63 -5.23
C LEU A 136 14.42 19.94 -3.78
N ALA A 137 13.99 21.15 -3.52
CA ALA A 137 13.64 21.63 -2.19
C ALA A 137 12.19 22.11 -2.14
N VAL A 138 11.45 21.71 -1.09
CA VAL A 138 10.09 22.19 -0.79
C VAL A 138 10.12 22.98 0.48
N GLU A 139 9.67 24.25 0.40
CA GLU A 139 9.49 25.12 1.54
C GLU A 139 8.19 24.73 2.29
N THR A 140 8.26 24.60 3.63
CA THR A 140 7.16 24.11 4.45
C THR A 140 6.76 25.04 5.58
N SER A 141 7.47 26.16 5.82
CA SER A 141 7.17 27.08 6.94
C SER A 141 5.84 27.80 6.77
N GLY A 142 5.52 28.21 5.54
CA GLY A 142 4.27 28.88 5.19
C GLY A 142 3.04 27.96 5.10
N LEU A 143 3.20 26.65 5.31
CA LEU A 143 2.08 25.73 5.17
C LEU A 143 1.15 25.75 6.39
N PRO A 144 -0.18 25.71 6.19
CA PRO A 144 -1.15 25.67 7.27
C PRO A 144 -0.93 24.44 8.19
N ARG A 145 -0.70 24.68 9.48
CA ARG A 145 -0.46 23.62 10.49
C ARG A 145 -1.72 23.18 11.22
N ARG A 146 -2.79 24.00 11.21
CA ARG A 146 -4.03 23.76 11.96
C ARG A 146 -4.82 22.57 11.44
N ASP A 147 -4.81 22.35 10.12
CA ASP A 147 -5.45 21.18 9.50
C ASP A 147 -4.49 19.98 9.54
N ARG A 148 -4.64 19.15 10.58
CA ARG A 148 -3.85 17.93 10.76
C ARG A 148 -4.04 16.94 9.62
N ARG A 149 -5.23 16.91 8.98
CA ARG A 149 -5.51 16.01 7.87
C ARG A 149 -4.73 16.43 6.62
N ALA A 150 -4.80 17.71 6.27
CA ALA A 150 -4.01 18.24 5.16
C ALA A 150 -2.50 18.07 5.41
N ALA A 151 -2.03 18.30 6.64
CA ALA A 151 -0.64 18.08 7.01
C ALA A 151 -0.20 16.62 6.76
N LYS A 152 -0.99 15.63 7.21
CA LYS A 152 -0.71 14.19 6.95
C LYS A 152 -0.67 13.86 5.45
N VAL A 153 -1.55 14.47 4.65
CA VAL A 153 -1.56 14.26 3.19
C VAL A 153 -0.28 14.82 2.56
N ARG A 154 0.15 16.02 2.96
CA ARG A 154 1.41 16.64 2.49
C ARG A 154 2.63 15.80 2.89
N ASP A 155 2.72 15.39 4.15
CA ASP A 155 3.83 14.56 4.65
C ASP A 155 3.91 13.22 3.89
N ARG A 156 2.75 12.63 3.58
CA ARG A 156 2.69 11.42 2.77
C ARG A 156 3.18 11.67 1.34
N ALA A 157 2.72 12.75 0.70
CA ALA A 157 3.12 13.09 -0.67
C ALA A 157 4.64 13.29 -0.76
N LEU A 158 5.24 14.01 0.20
CA LEU A 158 6.68 14.21 0.28
C LEU A 158 7.43 12.88 0.43
N ARG A 159 6.98 12.01 1.34
CA ARG A 159 7.62 10.69 1.56
C ARG A 159 7.51 9.78 0.33
N LEU A 160 6.34 9.76 -0.36
CA LEU A 160 6.16 8.98 -1.58
C LEU A 160 7.08 9.42 -2.73
N LEU A 161 7.58 10.64 -2.67
CA LEU A 161 8.57 11.16 -3.61
C LEU A 161 10.00 11.21 -3.03
N GLY A 162 10.24 10.61 -1.86
CA GLY A 162 11.56 10.46 -1.27
C GLY A 162 12.17 11.73 -0.67
N PHE A 163 11.33 12.73 -0.32
CA PHE A 163 11.82 13.92 0.38
C PHE A 163 12.12 13.62 1.84
N GLU A 164 13.24 14.17 2.32
CA GLU A 164 13.66 14.16 3.72
C GLU A 164 13.90 15.59 4.26
N ARG A 165 13.90 15.72 5.58
CA ARG A 165 13.94 17.02 6.26
C ARG A 165 15.38 17.52 6.44
N LEU A 166 15.78 18.50 5.66
CA LEU A 166 17.09 19.17 5.82
C LEU A 166 17.08 20.19 6.97
N SER A 167 15.99 20.96 7.12
CA SER A 167 15.80 21.94 8.20
C SER A 167 14.33 21.98 8.62
N PRO A 168 13.96 22.70 9.70
CA PRO A 168 12.56 22.80 10.14
C PRO A 168 11.58 23.25 9.06
N ALA A 169 12.06 24.03 8.08
CA ALA A 169 11.25 24.61 7.01
C ALA A 169 11.51 23.99 5.64
N LEU A 170 12.50 23.12 5.49
CA LEU A 170 12.96 22.66 4.19
C LEU A 170 13.00 21.15 4.10
N MET A 171 12.23 20.60 3.15
CA MET A 171 12.27 19.20 2.74
C MET A 171 13.03 19.09 1.41
N VAL A 172 13.98 18.18 1.32
CA VAL A 172 14.84 18.02 0.13
C VAL A 172 14.87 16.60 -0.38
N ARG A 173 15.20 16.46 -1.66
CA ARG A 173 15.57 15.20 -2.28
C ARG A 173 16.61 15.47 -3.40
N PRO A 174 17.44 14.49 -3.81
CA PRO A 174 18.27 14.61 -5.00
C PRO A 174 17.40 14.91 -6.24
N ASN A 175 17.88 15.80 -7.11
CA ASN A 175 17.20 16.16 -8.36
C ASN A 175 17.52 15.13 -9.46
N ASN A 176 17.15 13.90 -9.23
CA ASN A 176 17.38 12.77 -10.14
C ASN A 176 16.09 12.10 -10.62
N LEU A 177 14.95 12.80 -10.54
CA LEU A 177 13.69 12.34 -11.16
C LEU A 177 13.57 12.92 -12.58
N VAL A 178 13.19 12.08 -13.54
CA VAL A 178 12.88 12.51 -14.90
C VAL A 178 11.82 13.62 -14.87
N GLY A 179 12.13 14.74 -15.55
CA GLY A 179 11.28 15.94 -15.60
C GLY A 179 11.52 16.93 -14.46
N GLY A 180 12.45 16.65 -13.53
CA GLY A 180 12.94 17.59 -12.53
C GLY A 180 11.86 18.25 -11.69
N ALA A 181 12.05 19.55 -11.40
CA ALA A 181 11.17 20.35 -10.52
C ALA A 181 9.71 20.42 -11.00
N THR A 182 9.49 20.53 -12.30
CA THR A 182 8.13 20.65 -12.88
C THR A 182 7.34 19.37 -12.64
N THR A 183 7.86 18.23 -13.08
CA THR A 183 7.19 16.93 -12.88
C THR A 183 7.06 16.58 -11.39
N CYS A 184 8.05 16.93 -10.58
CA CYS A 184 7.97 16.69 -9.14
C CYS A 184 6.83 17.48 -8.49
N ARG A 185 6.65 18.77 -8.87
CA ARG A 185 5.55 19.62 -8.39
C ARG A 185 4.19 19.05 -8.79
N GLU A 186 4.04 18.67 -10.06
CA GLU A 186 2.80 18.04 -10.57
C GLU A 186 2.45 16.78 -9.79
N ARG A 187 3.42 15.89 -9.57
CA ARG A 187 3.23 14.66 -8.78
C ARG A 187 2.85 14.93 -7.32
N LEU A 188 3.44 15.95 -6.69
CA LEU A 188 3.05 16.36 -5.33
C LEU A 188 1.58 16.80 -5.28
N VAL A 189 1.16 17.64 -6.23
CA VAL A 189 -0.24 18.10 -6.34
C VAL A 189 -1.19 16.92 -6.59
N GLU A 190 -0.86 16.03 -7.51
CA GLU A 190 -1.64 14.81 -7.77
C GLU A 190 -1.80 13.93 -6.52
N LEU A 191 -0.76 13.84 -5.69
CA LEU A 191 -0.78 13.10 -4.42
C LEU A 191 -1.53 13.86 -3.31
N GLY A 192 -2.12 15.01 -3.63
CA GLY A 192 -2.95 15.81 -2.74
C GLY A 192 -2.21 16.85 -1.91
N PHE A 193 -0.97 17.21 -2.29
CA PHE A 193 -0.25 18.30 -1.63
C PHE A 193 -0.95 19.63 -1.97
N ALA A 194 -1.50 20.29 -0.96
CA ALA A 194 -2.20 21.56 -1.09
C ALA A 194 -1.87 22.48 0.11
N PRO A 195 -1.72 23.78 -0.10
CA PRO A 195 -1.70 24.49 -1.38
C PRO A 195 -0.55 24.02 -2.29
N THR A 196 -0.51 24.50 -3.54
CA THR A 196 0.59 24.18 -4.48
C THR A 196 1.95 24.43 -3.81
N PRO A 197 2.88 23.46 -3.82
CA PRO A 197 4.13 23.59 -3.10
C PRO A 197 5.04 24.66 -3.71
N VAL A 198 5.69 25.45 -2.87
CA VAL A 198 6.86 26.23 -3.26
C VAL A 198 8.00 25.23 -3.38
N LEU A 199 8.32 24.87 -4.61
CA LEU A 199 9.35 23.90 -4.96
C LEU A 199 10.35 24.55 -5.91
N PHE A 200 11.63 24.42 -5.60
CA PHE A 200 12.74 25.02 -6.34
C PHE A 200 13.94 24.07 -6.35
N GLN A 201 14.89 24.35 -7.21
CA GLN A 201 16.17 23.67 -7.26
C GLN A 201 17.16 24.34 -6.32
N LEU A 202 17.91 23.54 -5.57
CA LEU A 202 18.91 23.98 -4.62
C LEU A 202 20.28 23.49 -5.07
N ASN A 203 21.20 24.42 -5.28
CA ASN A 203 22.57 24.15 -5.72
C ASN A 203 23.56 24.80 -4.74
N ASP A 204 24.82 24.53 -4.92
CA ASP A 204 25.96 25.19 -4.27
C ASP A 204 25.87 25.20 -2.74
N LEU A 205 25.52 24.05 -2.17
CA LEU A 205 25.58 23.86 -0.73
C LEU A 205 27.02 23.93 -0.22
N ASP A 206 27.23 24.56 0.92
CA ASP A 206 28.53 24.46 1.57
C ASP A 206 28.85 23.01 1.95
N PRO A 207 30.15 22.64 2.08
CA PRO A 207 30.55 21.25 2.28
C PRO A 207 29.89 20.56 3.49
N LYS A 208 29.62 21.30 4.58
CA LYS A 208 28.97 20.75 5.78
C LYS A 208 27.49 20.47 5.54
N LEU A 209 26.82 21.39 4.86
CA LEU A 209 25.41 21.22 4.52
C LEU A 209 25.22 20.14 3.48
N GLU A 210 26.10 20.04 2.48
CA GLU A 210 26.12 18.96 1.50
C GLU A 210 26.28 17.58 2.18
N GLN A 211 27.27 17.45 3.06
CA GLN A 211 27.47 16.23 3.85
C GLN A 211 26.21 15.85 4.64
N ARG A 212 25.58 16.85 5.27
CA ARG A 212 24.33 16.67 6.01
C ARG A 212 23.19 16.23 5.08
N ALA A 213 23.06 16.85 3.90
CA ALA A 213 22.04 16.50 2.93
C ALA A 213 22.17 15.06 2.43
N ARG A 214 23.40 14.60 2.12
CA ARG A 214 23.69 13.22 1.71
C ARG A 214 23.34 12.19 2.79
N ASN A 215 23.48 12.56 4.05
CA ASN A 215 23.23 11.66 5.21
C ASN A 215 21.78 11.69 5.71
N LEU A 216 20.85 12.35 5.02
CA LEU A 216 19.43 12.39 5.44
C LEU A 216 18.74 11.03 5.35
N TRP A 217 19.15 10.21 4.41
CA TRP A 217 18.60 8.88 4.22
C TRP A 217 19.48 7.85 4.92
N ALA A 218 18.87 6.96 5.69
CA ALA A 218 19.57 5.84 6.32
C ALA A 218 19.94 4.78 5.26
N THR A 219 20.95 5.05 4.46
CA THR A 219 21.32 4.23 3.29
C THR A 219 21.67 2.79 3.67
N ALA A 220 22.41 2.58 4.77
CA ALA A 220 22.72 1.23 5.28
C ALA A 220 21.46 0.42 5.62
N ASP A 221 20.44 1.06 6.21
CA ASP A 221 19.15 0.40 6.50
C ASP A 221 18.38 0.11 5.21
N LEU A 222 18.47 0.98 4.20
CA LEU A 222 17.85 0.75 2.88
C LEU A 222 18.49 -0.45 2.18
N GLU A 223 19.82 -0.53 2.14
CA GLU A 223 20.58 -1.64 1.55
C GLU A 223 20.31 -2.96 2.28
N ALA A 224 20.32 -2.96 3.61
CA ALA A 224 19.95 -4.14 4.39
C ALA A 224 18.52 -4.64 4.07
N ARG A 225 17.56 -3.71 3.90
CA ARG A 225 16.21 -4.06 3.50
C ARG A 225 16.11 -4.58 2.07
N TYR A 226 16.93 -4.08 1.13
CA TYR A 226 16.98 -4.66 -0.21
C TYR A 226 17.44 -6.11 -0.16
N ALA A 227 18.52 -6.39 0.59
CA ALA A 227 19.03 -7.74 0.75
C ALA A 227 18.00 -8.69 1.41
N GLU A 228 17.35 -8.24 2.49
CA GLU A 228 16.31 -9.00 3.18
C GLU A 228 15.10 -9.28 2.28
N THR A 229 14.62 -8.26 1.57
CA THR A 229 13.45 -8.40 0.68
C THR A 229 13.75 -9.34 -0.48
N ARG A 230 14.92 -9.20 -1.10
CA ARG A 230 15.38 -10.12 -2.15
C ARG A 230 15.39 -11.55 -1.66
N ALA A 231 16.06 -11.82 -0.52
CA ALA A 231 16.13 -13.15 0.06
C ALA A 231 14.75 -13.72 0.43
N ASN A 232 13.82 -12.88 0.91
CA ASN A 232 12.45 -13.30 1.21
C ASN A 232 11.68 -13.72 -0.05
N LEU A 233 11.78 -12.93 -1.13
CA LEU A 233 11.17 -13.25 -2.43
C LEU A 233 11.74 -14.54 -3.02
N GLU A 234 13.07 -14.69 -3.04
CA GLU A 234 13.75 -15.89 -3.57
C GLU A 234 13.33 -17.15 -2.80
N ARG A 235 13.34 -17.11 -1.46
CA ARG A 235 12.89 -18.23 -0.62
C ARG A 235 11.42 -18.58 -0.83
N SER A 236 10.55 -17.57 -0.95
CA SER A 236 9.14 -17.79 -1.21
C SER A 236 8.91 -18.39 -2.60
N THR A 237 9.57 -17.86 -3.63
CA THR A 237 9.48 -18.41 -5.00
C THR A 237 9.80 -19.90 -5.04
N ALA A 238 10.85 -20.34 -4.31
CA ALA A 238 11.23 -21.76 -4.25
C ALA A 238 10.19 -22.65 -3.56
N ARG A 239 9.41 -22.10 -2.60
CA ARG A 239 8.43 -22.86 -1.83
C ARG A 239 7.02 -22.88 -2.43
N LEU A 240 6.65 -21.85 -3.18
CA LEU A 240 5.29 -21.70 -3.72
C LEU A 240 4.78 -22.94 -4.49
N PRO A 241 5.60 -23.66 -5.31
CA PRO A 241 5.13 -24.84 -6.01
C PRO A 241 4.74 -26.03 -5.10
N GLU A 242 5.25 -26.06 -3.87
CA GLU A 242 4.98 -27.13 -2.89
C GLU A 242 3.77 -26.81 -1.99
N ARG A 243 3.23 -25.60 -2.09
CA ARG A 243 2.10 -25.13 -1.29
C ARG A 243 0.76 -25.51 -1.94
N SER A 244 -0.26 -25.67 -1.09
CA SER A 244 -1.64 -25.64 -1.58
C SER A 244 -1.93 -24.30 -2.26
N LEU A 245 -2.93 -24.27 -3.14
CA LEU A 245 -3.28 -23.04 -3.87
C LEU A 245 -3.63 -21.88 -2.93
N ASP A 246 -4.38 -22.16 -1.86
CA ASP A 246 -4.75 -21.16 -0.84
C ASP A 246 -3.53 -20.62 -0.09
N GLU A 247 -2.61 -21.49 0.31
CA GLU A 247 -1.36 -21.09 0.96
C GLU A 247 -0.47 -20.28 0.02
N ALA A 248 -0.33 -20.71 -1.23
CA ALA A 248 0.45 -20.02 -2.26
C ALA A 248 -0.09 -18.60 -2.50
N MET A 249 -1.42 -18.45 -2.56
CA MET A 249 -2.08 -17.15 -2.67
C MET A 249 -1.83 -16.26 -1.46
N ALA A 250 -2.03 -16.77 -0.25
CA ALA A 250 -1.83 -16.01 0.97
C ALA A 250 -0.36 -15.57 1.11
N GLU A 251 0.59 -16.48 0.85
CA GLU A 251 2.03 -16.20 0.91
C GLU A 251 2.45 -15.19 -0.17
N SER A 252 2.03 -15.40 -1.42
CA SER A 252 2.37 -14.49 -2.52
C SER A 252 1.83 -13.07 -2.29
N PHE A 253 0.63 -12.96 -1.74
CA PHE A 253 0.04 -11.66 -1.40
C PHE A 253 0.82 -10.94 -0.28
N GLN A 254 1.19 -11.65 0.78
CA GLN A 254 1.90 -11.05 1.90
C GLN A 254 3.32 -10.64 1.52
N ILE A 255 4.11 -11.56 0.99
CA ILE A 255 5.52 -11.34 0.63
C ILE A 255 5.63 -10.34 -0.53
N GLY A 256 4.84 -10.54 -1.59
CA GLY A 256 4.78 -9.61 -2.72
C GLY A 256 4.29 -8.22 -2.32
N GLY A 257 3.25 -8.14 -1.50
CA GLY A 257 2.74 -6.88 -0.97
C GLY A 257 3.76 -6.11 -0.12
N GLU A 258 4.58 -6.79 0.69
CA GLU A 258 5.67 -6.17 1.44
C GLU A 258 6.78 -5.64 0.53
N ALA A 259 7.17 -6.40 -0.48
CA ALA A 259 8.16 -5.99 -1.47
C ALA A 259 7.68 -4.79 -2.30
N VAL A 260 6.45 -4.83 -2.82
CA VAL A 260 5.84 -3.68 -3.52
C VAL A 260 5.81 -2.44 -2.63
N ARG A 261 5.43 -2.60 -1.35
CA ARG A 261 5.43 -1.50 -0.39
C ARG A 261 6.79 -0.85 -0.23
N GLN A 262 7.85 -1.66 -0.12
CA GLN A 262 9.22 -1.16 -0.03
C GLN A 262 9.61 -0.39 -1.28
N LEU A 263 9.34 -0.93 -2.47
CA LEU A 263 9.67 -0.29 -3.76
C LEU A 263 8.88 1.01 -3.98
N VAL A 264 7.62 1.07 -3.57
CA VAL A 264 6.79 2.28 -3.69
C VAL A 264 7.28 3.41 -2.79
N LEU A 265 7.84 3.06 -1.63
CA LEU A 265 8.39 4.00 -0.63
C LEU A 265 9.87 4.26 -0.82
N ASP A 266 10.48 3.65 -1.83
CA ASP A 266 11.89 3.86 -2.13
C ASP A 266 12.14 5.34 -2.50
N PRO A 267 13.12 6.01 -1.89
CA PRO A 267 13.43 7.39 -2.20
C PRO A 267 14.08 7.56 -3.58
N LEU A 268 14.43 6.47 -4.26
CA LEU A 268 15.09 6.45 -5.58
C LEU A 268 16.38 7.29 -5.58
N LEU A 269 17.20 7.09 -4.58
CA LEU A 269 18.47 7.80 -4.44
C LEU A 269 19.42 7.46 -5.60
N PRO A 270 20.25 8.41 -6.04
CA PRO A 270 21.24 8.21 -7.08
C PRO A 270 22.43 7.38 -6.59
N LYS A 271 23.20 6.84 -7.54
CA LYS A 271 24.38 5.97 -7.29
C LYS A 271 25.48 6.66 -6.46
N GLU A 272 25.52 7.98 -6.46
CA GLU A 272 26.47 8.78 -5.67
C GLU A 272 26.13 8.80 -4.16
N ILE A 273 24.96 8.28 -3.78
CA ILE A 273 24.48 8.24 -2.38
C ILE A 273 24.26 6.80 -1.90
N ILE A 274 23.83 5.88 -2.76
CA ILE A 274 23.49 4.49 -2.38
C ILE A 274 23.88 3.50 -3.49
N ASP A 275 24.12 2.22 -3.14
CA ASP A 275 24.24 1.17 -4.13
C ASP A 275 22.89 0.91 -4.83
N THR A 276 22.77 1.39 -6.07
CA THR A 276 21.57 1.22 -6.87
C THR A 276 21.40 -0.19 -7.43
N ALA A 277 22.49 -0.98 -7.54
CA ALA A 277 22.42 -2.36 -8.04
C ALA A 277 21.62 -3.27 -7.12
N ALA A 278 21.72 -3.06 -5.80
CA ALA A 278 20.92 -3.79 -4.81
C ALA A 278 19.41 -3.55 -5.00
N ARG A 279 18.99 -2.31 -5.29
CA ARG A 279 17.60 -1.98 -5.60
C ARG A 279 17.15 -2.64 -6.90
N SER A 280 17.95 -2.55 -7.97
CA SER A 280 17.62 -3.15 -9.27
C SER A 280 17.46 -4.66 -9.15
N ALA A 281 18.27 -5.33 -8.35
CA ALA A 281 18.14 -6.76 -8.08
C ALA A 281 16.80 -7.10 -7.40
N VAL A 282 16.33 -6.29 -6.44
CA VAL A 282 15.00 -6.48 -5.83
C VAL A 282 13.88 -6.32 -6.85
N VAL A 283 13.96 -5.30 -7.71
CA VAL A 283 12.96 -5.06 -8.76
C VAL A 283 12.85 -6.26 -9.69
N GLU A 284 13.97 -6.82 -10.13
CA GLU A 284 13.98 -7.96 -11.04
C GLU A 284 13.41 -9.23 -10.39
N VAL A 285 13.85 -9.54 -9.17
CA VAL A 285 13.31 -10.69 -8.43
C VAL A 285 11.81 -10.50 -8.15
N MET A 286 11.36 -9.27 -7.83
CA MET A 286 9.95 -8.98 -7.62
C MET A 286 9.13 -9.14 -8.91
N ARG A 287 9.66 -8.77 -10.09
CA ARG A 287 8.97 -9.02 -11.37
C ARG A 287 8.75 -10.51 -11.63
N GLN A 288 9.75 -11.34 -11.30
CA GLN A 288 9.61 -12.80 -11.40
C GLN A 288 8.57 -13.33 -10.41
N TYR A 289 8.64 -12.89 -9.17
CA TYR A 289 7.71 -13.25 -8.11
C TYR A 289 6.26 -12.85 -8.45
N ASP A 290 6.04 -11.65 -8.99
CA ASP A 290 4.73 -11.16 -9.41
C ASP A 290 4.12 -12.05 -10.52
N ARG A 291 4.93 -12.57 -11.46
CA ARG A 291 4.45 -13.51 -12.47
C ARG A 291 3.93 -14.81 -11.86
N VAL A 292 4.70 -15.39 -10.93
CA VAL A 292 4.30 -16.63 -10.22
C VAL A 292 3.03 -16.41 -9.39
N GLY A 293 3.00 -15.31 -8.63
CA GLY A 293 1.83 -14.95 -7.83
C GLY A 293 0.57 -14.74 -8.66
N ARG A 294 0.68 -14.05 -9.81
CA ARG A 294 -0.47 -13.85 -10.73
C ARG A 294 -1.00 -15.15 -11.29
N GLU A 295 -0.16 -16.13 -11.56
CA GLU A 295 -0.61 -17.44 -12.04
C GLU A 295 -1.40 -18.17 -10.96
N ALA A 296 -0.93 -18.19 -9.71
CA ALA A 296 -1.68 -18.74 -8.59
C ALA A 296 -3.05 -18.05 -8.42
N TRP A 297 -3.12 -16.72 -8.55
CA TRP A 297 -4.37 -15.98 -8.48
C TRP A 297 -5.35 -16.30 -9.61
N LYS A 298 -4.87 -16.53 -10.84
CA LYS A 298 -5.72 -16.94 -11.97
C LYS A 298 -6.31 -18.32 -11.75
N GLN A 299 -5.50 -19.27 -11.29
CA GLN A 299 -5.95 -20.64 -11.00
C GLN A 299 -7.01 -20.63 -9.90
N TRP A 300 -6.79 -19.88 -8.82
CA TRP A 300 -7.75 -19.76 -7.74
C TRP A 300 -9.07 -19.10 -8.18
N ALA A 301 -9.00 -18.04 -8.96
CA ALA A 301 -10.19 -17.37 -9.49
C ALA A 301 -10.98 -18.30 -10.43
N GLY A 302 -10.29 -19.09 -11.25
CA GLY A 302 -10.90 -20.12 -12.11
C GLY A 302 -11.61 -21.20 -11.30
N ALA A 303 -10.94 -21.78 -10.32
CA ALA A 303 -11.52 -22.80 -9.43
C ALA A 303 -12.73 -22.27 -8.65
N SER A 304 -12.70 -21.01 -8.22
CA SER A 304 -13.82 -20.37 -7.51
C SER A 304 -15.05 -20.17 -8.39
N VAL A 305 -14.88 -19.90 -9.69
CA VAL A 305 -15.98 -19.79 -10.66
C VAL A 305 -16.59 -21.15 -10.97
N GLU A 306 -15.80 -22.20 -11.02
CA GLU A 306 -16.29 -23.57 -11.22
C GLU A 306 -17.10 -24.07 -10.02
N LEU A 307 -16.67 -23.76 -8.79
CA LEU A 307 -17.44 -24.05 -7.57
C LEU A 307 -18.80 -23.34 -7.53
N GLU A 308 -18.91 -22.11 -8.06
CA GLU A 308 -20.18 -21.39 -8.17
C GLU A 308 -21.08 -21.93 -9.31
N ARG A 309 -20.50 -22.61 -10.30
CA ARG A 309 -21.24 -23.20 -11.43
C ARG A 309 -21.65 -24.63 -11.18
N SER A 310 -21.05 -25.33 -10.22
CA SER A 310 -21.51 -26.66 -9.80
C SER A 310 -22.87 -26.49 -9.14
N PRO A 311 -23.96 -27.11 -9.67
CA PRO A 311 -25.23 -27.05 -9.00
C PRO A 311 -25.05 -27.68 -7.63
N VAL A 312 -25.26 -26.90 -6.58
CA VAL A 312 -25.52 -27.45 -5.25
C VAL A 312 -26.74 -28.34 -5.48
N ASP A 313 -26.55 -29.65 -5.36
CA ASP A 313 -27.63 -30.61 -5.32
C ASP A 313 -28.51 -30.20 -4.14
N MET A 314 -29.54 -29.42 -4.43
CA MET A 314 -30.62 -29.07 -3.52
C MET A 314 -31.44 -30.37 -3.45
N GLY A 315 -30.86 -31.31 -2.68
CA GLY A 315 -31.59 -32.50 -2.28
C GLY A 315 -32.98 -32.09 -1.83
N THR A 316 -33.93 -32.59 -2.57
CA THR A 316 -35.37 -32.56 -2.34
C THR A 316 -35.75 -32.43 -0.88
N LEU A 317 -36.09 -31.20 -0.46
CA LEU A 317 -36.93 -30.94 0.70
C LEU A 317 -38.39 -30.98 0.23
N ASP A 318 -38.79 -32.13 -0.34
CA ASP A 318 -40.18 -32.54 -0.42
C ASP A 318 -40.51 -33.25 0.90
N SER A 319 -41.33 -32.64 1.69
CA SER A 319 -42.33 -33.14 2.62
C SER A 319 -42.41 -32.27 3.90
N VAL A 320 -43.13 -31.18 3.77
CA VAL A 320 -43.83 -30.59 4.94
C VAL A 320 -45.24 -31.19 4.88
N PRO A 321 -45.71 -31.95 5.88
CA PRO A 321 -47.09 -32.38 5.94
C PRO A 321 -48.01 -31.18 6.22
N SER A 322 -48.90 -30.95 5.28
CA SER A 322 -50.06 -30.09 5.49
C SER A 322 -51.07 -30.86 6.32
N GLU A 323 -51.11 -30.58 7.65
CA GLU A 323 -52.34 -30.81 8.46
C GLU A 323 -52.24 -29.96 9.72
N VAL A 324 -52.97 -28.88 9.75
CA VAL A 324 -53.43 -28.23 10.98
C VAL A 324 -54.93 -28.38 11.02
N PRO A 325 -55.50 -29.20 11.97
CA PRO A 325 -56.96 -29.29 12.13
C PRO A 325 -57.50 -28.07 12.87
N GLY A 326 -58.53 -27.50 12.33
CA GLY A 326 -59.71 -26.91 12.92
C GLY A 326 -59.60 -25.95 14.12
N LEU A 327 -59.99 -24.68 13.88
CA LEU A 327 -60.71 -23.88 14.86
C LEU A 327 -61.92 -23.32 14.16
N ALA A 328 -63.06 -24.00 14.45
CA ALA A 328 -64.39 -23.53 14.13
C ALA A 328 -64.79 -22.40 15.08
N SER A 329 -65.49 -21.46 14.50
CA SER A 329 -66.44 -20.47 15.01
C SER A 329 -66.82 -20.52 16.49
N ARG A 330 -66.62 -19.40 17.15
CA ARG A 330 -67.69 -18.60 17.81
C ARG A 330 -67.26 -17.17 18.00
#